data_824b11168b6998ea852e8c58234a206b
#
_entry.id   824b11168b6998ea852e8c58234a206b
#
_cell.length_a   1.000
_cell.length_b   1.000
_cell.length_c   1.000
_cell.angle_alpha   90.00
_cell.angle_beta   90.00
_cell.angle_gamma   90.00
#
_symmetry.space_group_name_H-M   'P 1'
#
loop_
_entity.id
_entity.type
_entity.pdbx_description
1 polymer ?
#
loop_
_entity_poly.entity_id
_entity_poly.type
_entity_poly.pdbx_seq_one_letter_code
_entity_poly.pdbx_strand_id
1 'polypeptide(L)'
;MSSLAYSPKLAGLSVAMIRALVFTGLCALMFALTITSVSAQEAAESEKRETTKTGSMSERVYKRLSEAQALAAPEDESVEPDFAAAEAQLKEIAALDGLSEYEEAQLYNFYGFIYYSQEKYQQSIDAYEKVIALQEIPPGLRNQVIYTLAQLKFTTEQYQEAIDLLNNWLKTQENPGPEPYILIATGYYQLEEIDKIIPPVEKAMAIARERGTETKEQWWLLLRVAYWEKGNNKKVRDILQVLVANWPKKEYWSQLSAVYGELDDEQKQLSAFASAYDQNLLTTNSELLQIAQLYLANDVPYKAAKILEKGLADGDVERNAKNLRLYSQSWALAREDRRAIAPLKEAAKLSSDGELDIRLAQSYLNLGEYKNCVGAARQGLKKGDLKRNDISNMILGMCLFEIDDLVDAKAAFRKAKNDDRSSKGAEQWILFITSEEERIERLERSMRELQIDIAS
;
A
#
# COMPACT_ATOMS: atom_id res chain seq x y z
N MET A 1 -0.46 -20.94 9.31
CA MET A 1 -0.95 -20.27 8.12
C MET A 1 -2.26 -19.60 8.49
N SER A 2 -2.19 -18.39 8.98
CA SER A 2 -3.36 -17.53 9.19
C SER A 2 -3.25 -16.44 8.13
N SER A 3 -4.14 -16.50 7.13
CA SER A 3 -4.33 -15.46 6.15
C SER A 3 -4.58 -14.15 6.92
N LEU A 4 -3.62 -13.25 6.92
CA LEU A 4 -3.86 -11.84 7.16
C LEU A 4 -4.73 -11.36 5.99
N ALA A 5 -6.05 -11.50 6.17
CA ALA A 5 -7.03 -10.82 5.34
C ALA A 5 -6.79 -9.32 5.50
N TYR A 6 -5.92 -8.78 4.68
CA TYR A 6 -5.79 -7.35 4.44
C TYR A 6 -7.09 -6.94 3.74
N SER A 7 -8.09 -6.57 4.53
CA SER A 7 -9.29 -5.93 4.00
C SER A 7 -8.84 -4.60 3.41
N PRO A 8 -8.86 -4.41 2.10
CA PRO A 8 -8.57 -3.13 1.48
C PRO A 8 -9.82 -2.24 1.61
N LYS A 9 -10.26 -1.98 2.85
CA LYS A 9 -11.17 -0.86 3.09
C LYS A 9 -10.40 0.38 2.65
N LEU A 10 -10.55 0.73 1.35
CA LEU A 10 -10.73 2.07 0.82
C LEU A 10 -9.82 3.18 1.42
N ALA A 11 -8.55 2.90 1.67
CA ALA A 11 -7.58 3.95 1.92
C ALA A 11 -7.05 4.45 0.58
N GLY A 12 -7.71 5.45 -0.02
CA GLY A 12 -7.13 6.08 -1.21
C GLY A 12 -8.01 7.03 -2.01
N LEU A 13 -9.32 6.89 -1.95
CA LEU A 13 -10.22 7.86 -2.60
C LEU A 13 -11.11 8.50 -1.53
N SER A 14 -10.53 9.44 -0.78
CA SER A 14 -11.32 10.22 0.18
C SER A 14 -12.25 11.20 -0.55
N VAL A 15 -13.37 11.53 0.07
CA VAL A 15 -14.31 12.59 -0.38
C VAL A 15 -13.54 13.90 -0.68
N ALA A 16 -12.43 14.17 0.02
CA ALA A 16 -11.55 15.30 -0.23
C ALA A 16 -10.85 15.25 -1.62
N MET A 17 -10.49 14.05 -2.12
CA MET A 17 -9.93 13.91 -3.47
C MET A 17 -10.99 14.16 -4.56
N ILE A 18 -12.22 13.74 -4.31
CA ILE A 18 -13.34 13.99 -5.24
C ILE A 18 -13.65 15.49 -5.28
N ARG A 19 -13.64 16.17 -4.13
CA ARG A 19 -13.79 17.63 -4.05
C ARG A 19 -12.68 18.37 -4.80
N ALA A 20 -11.44 17.92 -4.76
CA ALA A 20 -10.32 18.52 -5.48
C ALA A 20 -10.45 18.38 -7.01
N LEU A 21 -10.98 17.24 -7.51
CA LEU A 21 -11.24 17.03 -8.95
C LEU A 21 -12.34 17.96 -9.49
N VAL A 22 -13.35 18.25 -8.66
CA VAL A 22 -14.46 19.15 -9.02
C VAL A 22 -14.02 20.61 -8.97
N PHE A 23 -13.16 20.98 -8.01
CA PHE A 23 -12.73 22.37 -7.79
C PHE A 23 -11.90 22.94 -8.96
N THR A 24 -11.04 22.13 -9.57
CA THR A 24 -10.22 22.58 -10.72
C THR A 24 -11.02 22.78 -12.00
N GLY A 25 -12.20 22.16 -12.15
CA GLY A 25 -13.06 22.31 -13.31
C GLY A 25 -13.93 23.57 -13.28
N LEU A 26 -14.39 23.99 -12.11
CA LEU A 26 -15.33 25.11 -11.99
C LEU A 26 -14.66 26.49 -12.10
N CYS A 27 -13.42 26.66 -11.61
CA CYS A 27 -12.70 27.93 -11.71
C CYS A 27 -12.30 28.28 -13.15
N ALA A 28 -12.10 27.29 -14.02
CA ALA A 28 -11.76 27.51 -15.44
C ALA A 28 -12.95 27.98 -16.30
N LEU A 29 -14.18 27.88 -15.81
CA LEU A 29 -15.40 28.14 -16.56
C LEU A 29 -15.82 29.61 -16.60
N MET A 30 -15.18 30.47 -15.79
CA MET A 30 -15.55 31.90 -15.71
C MET A 30 -14.88 32.79 -16.75
N PHE A 31 -13.84 32.33 -17.47
CA PHE A 31 -13.08 33.18 -18.41
C PHE A 31 -13.66 33.28 -19.83
N ALA A 32 -14.80 32.70 -20.13
CA ALA A 32 -15.35 32.65 -21.49
C ALA A 32 -16.26 33.80 -21.89
N LEU A 33 -16.32 34.89 -21.12
CA LEU A 33 -17.02 36.13 -21.55
C LEU A 33 -16.09 37.19 -22.19
N THR A 34 -14.83 36.85 -22.46
CA THR A 34 -13.97 37.73 -23.25
C THR A 34 -14.42 37.68 -24.72
N ILE A 35 -15.10 38.71 -25.15
CA ILE A 35 -15.33 39.00 -26.56
C ILE A 35 -13.96 39.25 -27.21
N THR A 36 -13.37 38.19 -27.79
CA THR A 36 -12.24 38.36 -28.70
C THR A 36 -12.78 39.00 -29.97
N SER A 37 -12.47 40.28 -30.15
CA SER A 37 -12.51 40.91 -31.47
C SER A 37 -11.53 40.16 -32.38
N VAL A 38 -12.04 39.18 -33.13
CA VAL A 38 -11.27 38.50 -34.17
C VAL A 38 -11.07 39.51 -35.28
N SER A 39 -9.84 40.00 -35.41
CA SER A 39 -9.40 40.73 -36.59
C SER A 39 -9.56 39.83 -37.83
N ALA A 40 -10.27 40.36 -38.83
CA ALA A 40 -10.57 39.69 -40.08
C ALA A 40 -9.32 39.46 -40.92
N GLN A 41 -8.56 38.40 -40.67
CA GLN A 41 -7.45 37.98 -41.55
C GLN A 41 -7.08 36.50 -41.46
N GLU A 42 -8.08 35.61 -41.40
CA GLU A 42 -7.92 34.17 -41.70
C GLU A 42 -9.26 33.59 -42.21
N ALA A 43 -9.73 34.14 -43.34
CA ALA A 43 -10.89 33.63 -44.05
C ALA A 43 -10.46 32.99 -45.36
N ALA A 44 -9.87 31.80 -45.30
CA ALA A 44 -9.74 30.90 -46.45
C ALA A 44 -9.35 29.51 -45.97
N GLU A 45 -10.30 28.76 -45.45
CA GLU A 45 -10.46 27.31 -45.38
C GLU A 45 -11.39 26.95 -44.21
N SER A 46 -12.68 27.17 -44.38
CA SER A 46 -13.68 26.53 -43.53
C SER A 46 -14.81 25.99 -44.42
N GLU A 47 -14.65 24.71 -44.75
CA GLU A 47 -15.80 23.90 -45.15
C GLU A 47 -16.86 23.93 -44.05
N LYS A 48 -18.07 24.31 -44.43
CA LYS A 48 -19.37 24.10 -43.78
C LYS A 48 -19.37 23.87 -42.27
N ARG A 49 -19.18 24.92 -41.50
CA ARG A 49 -19.74 24.99 -40.15
C ARG A 49 -21.20 25.40 -40.28
N GLU A 50 -22.14 24.55 -39.86
CA GLU A 50 -23.52 24.98 -39.63
C GLU A 50 -23.50 26.22 -38.74
N THR A 51 -24.13 27.31 -39.19
CA THR A 51 -24.27 28.55 -38.41
C THR A 51 -25.15 28.25 -37.21
N THR A 52 -24.56 27.91 -36.10
CA THR A 52 -25.25 27.83 -34.81
C THR A 52 -25.80 29.19 -34.47
N LYS A 53 -27.12 29.29 -34.23
CA LYS A 53 -27.77 30.52 -33.74
C LYS A 53 -27.03 30.95 -32.47
N THR A 54 -26.24 32.01 -32.57
CA THR A 54 -25.68 32.68 -31.39
C THR A 54 -26.83 33.39 -30.70
N GLY A 55 -27.12 33.05 -29.45
CA GLY A 55 -28.12 33.77 -28.68
C GLY A 55 -27.75 35.25 -28.56
N SER A 56 -28.65 36.14 -28.85
CA SER A 56 -28.45 37.57 -28.67
C SER A 56 -28.97 38.03 -27.34
N MET A 57 -28.25 38.91 -26.67
CA MET A 57 -28.60 39.47 -25.36
C MET A 57 -28.86 40.98 -25.56
N SER A 58 -29.91 41.49 -24.95
CA SER A 58 -30.20 42.95 -24.97
C SER A 58 -29.16 43.70 -24.12
N GLU A 59 -28.85 44.93 -24.51
CA GLU A 59 -27.88 45.77 -23.81
C GLU A 59 -28.21 45.94 -22.32
N ARG A 60 -29.48 46.06 -21.99
CA ARG A 60 -29.95 46.19 -20.60
C ARG A 60 -29.66 44.97 -19.75
N VAL A 61 -29.82 43.75 -20.31
CA VAL A 61 -29.52 42.49 -19.59
C VAL A 61 -28.03 42.29 -19.50
N TYR A 62 -27.29 42.53 -20.61
CA TYR A 62 -25.86 42.44 -20.64
C TYR A 62 -25.19 43.33 -19.59
N LYS A 63 -25.59 44.60 -19.49
CA LYS A 63 -25.02 45.54 -18.51
C LYS A 63 -25.22 45.04 -17.08
N ARG A 64 -26.43 44.61 -16.71
CA ARG A 64 -26.72 44.12 -15.36
C ARG A 64 -26.02 42.79 -15.00
N LEU A 65 -25.90 41.87 -15.99
CA LEU A 65 -25.14 40.64 -15.79
C LEU A 65 -23.66 40.94 -15.58
N SER A 66 -23.08 41.92 -16.35
CA SER A 66 -21.70 42.32 -16.14
C SER A 66 -21.47 42.98 -14.79
N GLU A 67 -22.42 43.80 -14.32
CA GLU A 67 -22.38 44.38 -12.96
C GLU A 67 -22.48 43.29 -11.89
N ALA A 68 -23.37 42.30 -12.03
CA ALA A 68 -23.49 41.17 -11.16
C ALA A 68 -22.21 40.32 -11.12
N GLN A 69 -21.57 40.15 -12.29
CA GLN A 69 -20.29 39.42 -12.41
C GLN A 69 -19.16 40.13 -11.66
N ALA A 70 -19.02 41.44 -11.83
CA ALA A 70 -18.01 42.25 -11.18
C ALA A 70 -18.15 42.20 -9.63
N LEU A 71 -19.40 42.13 -9.15
CA LEU A 71 -19.70 42.01 -7.72
C LEU A 71 -19.39 40.59 -7.18
N ALA A 72 -19.76 39.53 -7.93
CA ALA A 72 -19.58 38.15 -7.52
C ALA A 72 -18.17 37.61 -7.73
N ALA A 73 -17.41 38.18 -8.66
CA ALA A 73 -16.02 37.80 -8.96
C ALA A 73 -15.23 39.06 -9.35
N PRO A 74 -14.84 39.89 -8.40
CA PRO A 74 -14.05 41.08 -8.63
C PRO A 74 -12.69 40.73 -9.24
N GLU A 75 -12.20 41.56 -10.17
CA GLU A 75 -10.89 41.39 -10.82
C GLU A 75 -9.73 41.56 -9.84
N ASP A 76 -9.91 42.36 -8.79
CA ASP A 76 -8.96 42.54 -7.70
C ASP A 76 -9.17 41.47 -6.63
N GLU A 77 -8.25 40.53 -6.52
CA GLU A 77 -8.29 39.42 -5.54
C GLU A 77 -8.32 39.91 -4.06
N SER A 78 -8.00 41.19 -3.80
CA SER A 78 -8.11 41.78 -2.46
C SER A 78 -9.52 42.20 -2.08
N VAL A 79 -10.44 42.25 -3.03
CA VAL A 79 -11.85 42.62 -2.81
C VAL A 79 -12.67 41.35 -2.60
N GLU A 80 -13.35 41.26 -1.45
CA GLU A 80 -14.25 40.14 -1.20
C GLU A 80 -15.50 40.22 -2.10
N PRO A 81 -15.98 39.06 -2.64
CA PRO A 81 -17.19 39.01 -3.44
C PRO A 81 -18.44 39.46 -2.67
N ASP A 82 -19.22 40.36 -3.24
CA ASP A 82 -20.53 40.75 -2.72
C ASP A 82 -21.65 39.97 -3.41
N PHE A 83 -21.87 38.73 -2.97
CA PHE A 83 -22.91 37.87 -3.51
C PHE A 83 -24.32 38.42 -3.28
N ALA A 84 -24.55 39.19 -2.21
CA ALA A 84 -25.86 39.77 -1.92
C ALA A 84 -26.22 40.86 -2.93
N ALA A 85 -25.27 41.75 -3.24
CA ALA A 85 -25.44 42.77 -4.26
C ALA A 85 -25.57 42.15 -5.67
N ALA A 86 -24.78 41.13 -5.98
CA ALA A 86 -24.88 40.40 -7.23
C ALA A 86 -26.25 39.73 -7.39
N GLU A 87 -26.77 39.08 -6.36
CA GLU A 87 -28.11 38.48 -6.36
C GLU A 87 -29.22 39.54 -6.55
N ALA A 88 -29.05 40.73 -5.97
CA ALA A 88 -29.98 41.84 -6.19
C ALA A 88 -30.06 42.26 -7.66
N GLN A 89 -28.91 42.38 -8.36
CA GLN A 89 -28.87 42.64 -9.79
C GLN A 89 -29.59 41.55 -10.61
N LEU A 90 -29.39 40.27 -10.25
CA LEU A 90 -30.10 39.17 -10.93
C LEU A 90 -31.60 39.18 -10.68
N LYS A 91 -32.10 39.60 -9.51
CA LYS A 91 -33.52 39.81 -9.23
C LYS A 91 -34.14 40.91 -10.08
N GLU A 92 -33.37 41.97 -10.33
CA GLU A 92 -33.80 43.03 -11.24
C GLU A 92 -33.93 42.56 -12.71
N ILE A 93 -33.01 41.66 -13.14
CA ILE A 93 -33.12 41.03 -14.47
C ILE A 93 -34.35 40.12 -14.50
N ALA A 94 -34.55 39.28 -13.49
CA ALA A 94 -35.69 38.37 -13.39
C ALA A 94 -37.07 39.10 -13.41
N ALA A 95 -37.10 40.37 -13.00
CA ALA A 95 -38.31 41.21 -13.00
C ALA A 95 -38.56 41.91 -14.39
N LEU A 96 -37.69 41.73 -15.35
CA LEU A 96 -37.87 42.27 -16.69
C LEU A 96 -38.89 41.44 -17.49
N ASP A 97 -39.79 42.14 -18.20
CA ASP A 97 -40.69 41.48 -19.12
C ASP A 97 -40.02 41.16 -20.45
N GLY A 98 -40.36 40.00 -21.03
CA GLY A 98 -39.95 39.62 -22.39
C GLY A 98 -38.48 39.22 -22.53
N LEU A 99 -37.90 38.58 -21.53
CA LEU A 99 -36.59 37.92 -21.64
C LEU A 99 -36.65 36.84 -22.72
N SER A 100 -35.63 36.76 -23.56
CA SER A 100 -35.43 35.61 -24.44
C SER A 100 -34.99 34.39 -23.63
N GLU A 101 -35.22 33.17 -24.14
CA GLU A 101 -34.74 31.94 -23.46
C GLU A 101 -33.22 31.98 -23.25
N TYR A 102 -32.46 32.63 -24.14
CA TYR A 102 -31.03 32.81 -23.96
C TYR A 102 -30.69 33.71 -22.76
N GLU A 103 -31.40 34.84 -22.61
CA GLU A 103 -31.21 35.76 -21.48
C GLU A 103 -31.65 35.10 -20.16
N GLU A 104 -32.72 34.33 -20.20
CA GLU A 104 -33.18 33.53 -19.05
C GLU A 104 -32.17 32.44 -18.67
N ALA A 105 -31.59 31.77 -19.67
CA ALA A 105 -30.53 30.78 -19.44
C ALA A 105 -29.30 31.42 -18.80
N GLN A 106 -28.86 32.57 -19.25
CA GLN A 106 -27.73 33.28 -18.67
C GLN A 106 -28.04 33.73 -17.22
N LEU A 107 -29.24 34.23 -16.99
CA LEU A 107 -29.68 34.59 -15.62
C LEU A 107 -29.60 33.40 -14.66
N TYR A 108 -30.17 32.25 -15.01
CA TYR A 108 -30.15 31.07 -14.15
C TYR A 108 -28.76 30.44 -14.07
N ASN A 109 -27.97 30.49 -15.13
CA ASN A 109 -26.56 30.06 -15.08
C ASN A 109 -25.76 30.87 -14.04
N PHE A 110 -26.05 32.19 -13.96
CA PHE A 110 -25.42 33.08 -13.00
C PHE A 110 -25.92 32.82 -11.56
N TYR A 111 -27.22 32.59 -11.37
CA TYR A 111 -27.74 32.14 -10.07
C TYR A 111 -27.08 30.85 -9.63
N GLY A 112 -26.93 29.88 -10.53
CA GLY A 112 -26.26 28.62 -10.26
C GLY A 112 -24.84 28.83 -9.75
N PHE A 113 -24.09 29.72 -10.40
CA PHE A 113 -22.72 30.08 -9.98
C PHE A 113 -22.70 30.76 -8.59
N ILE A 114 -23.54 31.79 -8.36
CA ILE A 114 -23.58 32.51 -7.07
C ILE A 114 -23.95 31.57 -5.94
N TYR A 115 -24.94 30.69 -6.11
CA TYR A 115 -25.34 29.73 -5.10
C TYR A 115 -24.26 28.67 -4.85
N TYR A 116 -23.55 28.23 -5.89
CA TYR A 116 -22.40 27.33 -5.72
C TYR A 116 -21.30 27.99 -4.89
N SER A 117 -20.93 29.24 -5.20
CA SER A 117 -19.90 30.00 -4.49
C SER A 117 -20.25 30.25 -3.01
N GLN A 118 -21.53 30.22 -2.67
CA GLN A 118 -22.03 30.31 -1.30
C GLN A 118 -22.27 28.93 -0.65
N GLU A 119 -21.83 27.82 -1.29
CA GLU A 119 -22.09 26.44 -0.85
C GLU A 119 -23.57 26.06 -0.72
N LYS A 120 -24.45 26.84 -1.35
CA LYS A 120 -25.90 26.58 -1.41
C LYS A 120 -26.19 25.60 -2.55
N TYR A 121 -25.65 24.39 -2.44
CA TYR A 121 -25.61 23.43 -3.54
C TYR A 121 -26.99 23.08 -4.12
N GLN A 122 -28.02 22.89 -3.29
CA GLN A 122 -29.35 22.57 -3.80
C GLN A 122 -29.94 23.72 -4.63
N GLN A 123 -29.77 24.98 -4.20
CA GLN A 123 -30.24 26.14 -4.94
C GLN A 123 -29.47 26.29 -6.27
N SER A 124 -28.19 25.94 -6.27
CA SER A 124 -27.37 25.90 -7.48
C SER A 124 -27.88 24.85 -8.47
N ILE A 125 -28.19 23.63 -7.99
CA ILE A 125 -28.81 22.55 -8.78
C ILE A 125 -30.12 23.05 -9.40
N ASP A 126 -31.03 23.59 -8.61
CA ASP A 126 -32.34 24.07 -9.06
C ASP A 126 -32.19 25.16 -10.15
N ALA A 127 -31.17 26.02 -10.02
CA ALA A 127 -30.89 27.03 -11.02
C ALA A 127 -30.39 26.45 -12.36
N TYR A 128 -29.43 25.52 -12.30
CA TYR A 128 -28.92 24.85 -13.50
C TYR A 128 -29.97 23.94 -14.18
N GLU A 129 -30.84 23.30 -13.41
CA GLU A 129 -31.97 22.52 -13.96
C GLU A 129 -32.93 23.41 -14.75
N LYS A 130 -33.17 24.66 -14.32
CA LYS A 130 -33.94 25.62 -15.10
C LYS A 130 -33.28 25.95 -16.43
N VAL A 131 -31.95 26.10 -16.49
CA VAL A 131 -31.22 26.33 -17.75
C VAL A 131 -31.46 25.19 -18.73
N ILE A 132 -31.29 23.94 -18.29
CA ILE A 132 -31.41 22.80 -19.20
C ILE A 132 -32.86 22.50 -19.62
N ALA A 133 -33.85 23.03 -18.90
CA ALA A 133 -35.27 22.91 -19.25
C ALA A 133 -35.66 23.80 -20.43
N LEU A 134 -34.93 24.92 -20.70
CA LEU A 134 -35.18 25.82 -21.81
C LEU A 134 -34.89 25.10 -23.13
N GLN A 135 -35.64 25.44 -24.22
CA GLN A 135 -35.53 24.70 -25.48
C GLN A 135 -34.62 25.43 -26.50
N GLU A 136 -34.69 26.75 -26.57
CA GLU A 136 -34.04 27.57 -27.61
C GLU A 136 -32.73 28.20 -27.09
N ILE A 137 -31.87 27.41 -26.43
CA ILE A 137 -30.53 27.85 -25.97
C ILE A 137 -29.43 27.26 -26.82
N PRO A 138 -28.28 27.97 -26.98
CA PRO A 138 -27.15 27.46 -27.74
C PRO A 138 -26.67 26.11 -27.23
N PRO A 139 -26.40 25.13 -28.12
CA PRO A 139 -25.93 23.79 -27.68
C PRO A 139 -24.67 23.82 -26.80
N GLY A 140 -23.75 24.77 -27.08
CA GLY A 140 -22.54 24.96 -26.26
C GLY A 140 -22.86 25.31 -24.80
N LEU A 141 -23.79 26.26 -24.57
CA LEU A 141 -24.24 26.64 -23.24
C LEU A 141 -24.94 25.45 -22.54
N ARG A 142 -25.85 24.79 -23.25
CA ARG A 142 -26.54 23.59 -22.72
C ARG A 142 -25.55 22.52 -22.29
N ASN A 143 -24.58 22.16 -23.12
CA ASN A 143 -23.57 21.15 -22.84
C ASN A 143 -22.68 21.52 -21.65
N GLN A 144 -22.31 22.80 -21.57
CA GLN A 144 -21.54 23.32 -20.42
C GLN A 144 -22.32 23.16 -19.11
N VAL A 145 -23.58 23.61 -19.09
CA VAL A 145 -24.42 23.56 -17.89
C VAL A 145 -24.72 22.11 -17.47
N ILE A 146 -24.99 21.20 -18.41
CA ILE A 146 -25.17 19.77 -18.11
C ILE A 146 -23.94 19.20 -17.41
N TYR A 147 -22.75 19.50 -17.93
CA TYR A 147 -21.51 19.01 -17.34
C TYR A 147 -21.28 19.58 -15.93
N THR A 148 -21.52 20.89 -15.74
CA THR A 148 -21.44 21.54 -14.43
C THR A 148 -22.46 20.96 -13.44
N LEU A 149 -23.70 20.75 -13.88
CA LEU A 149 -24.76 20.14 -13.06
C LEU A 149 -24.39 18.71 -12.66
N ALA A 150 -23.83 17.92 -13.57
CA ALA A 150 -23.36 16.57 -13.22
C ALA A 150 -22.28 16.60 -12.14
N GLN A 151 -21.30 17.51 -12.27
CA GLN A 151 -20.27 17.68 -11.24
C GLN A 151 -20.86 18.10 -9.87
N LEU A 152 -21.84 19.00 -9.90
CA LEU A 152 -22.52 19.46 -8.70
C LEU A 152 -23.33 18.33 -8.03
N LYS A 153 -24.03 17.52 -8.82
CA LYS A 153 -24.72 16.32 -8.33
C LYS A 153 -23.74 15.28 -7.75
N PHE A 154 -22.53 15.18 -8.27
CA PHE A 154 -21.47 14.39 -7.62
C PHE A 154 -21.10 14.95 -6.24
N THR A 155 -20.95 16.27 -6.11
CA THR A 155 -20.60 16.93 -4.85
C THR A 155 -21.68 16.73 -3.79
N THR A 156 -22.94 16.60 -4.22
CA THR A 156 -24.11 16.37 -3.34
C THR A 156 -24.51 14.90 -3.23
N GLU A 157 -23.63 13.99 -3.66
CA GLU A 157 -23.80 12.53 -3.56
C GLU A 157 -24.98 11.97 -4.38
N GLN A 158 -25.51 12.75 -5.33
CA GLN A 158 -26.57 12.33 -6.27
C GLN A 158 -25.94 11.58 -7.46
N TYR A 159 -25.18 10.50 -7.17
CA TYR A 159 -24.30 9.84 -8.16
C TYR A 159 -25.03 9.28 -9.36
N GLN A 160 -26.19 8.63 -9.16
CA GLN A 160 -26.93 8.03 -10.27
C GLN A 160 -27.43 9.11 -11.26
N GLU A 161 -27.96 10.21 -10.74
CA GLU A 161 -28.45 11.32 -11.59
C GLU A 161 -27.29 11.98 -12.36
N ALA A 162 -26.13 12.13 -11.72
CA ALA A 162 -24.93 12.64 -12.37
C ALA A 162 -24.45 11.71 -13.49
N ILE A 163 -24.46 10.40 -13.28
CA ILE A 163 -24.13 9.40 -14.30
C ILE A 163 -25.08 9.49 -15.47
N ASP A 164 -26.38 9.60 -15.22
CA ASP A 164 -27.42 9.66 -16.27
C ASP A 164 -27.27 10.94 -17.10
N LEU A 165 -27.00 12.08 -16.44
CA LEU A 165 -26.71 13.36 -17.12
C LEU A 165 -25.49 13.25 -18.02
N LEU A 166 -24.39 12.69 -17.52
CA LEU A 166 -23.15 12.51 -18.30
C LEU A 166 -23.32 11.54 -19.45
N ASN A 167 -24.03 10.43 -19.26
CA ASN A 167 -24.31 9.49 -20.34
C ASN A 167 -25.17 10.12 -21.46
N ASN A 168 -26.14 10.96 -21.10
CA ASN A 168 -26.93 11.69 -22.07
C ASN A 168 -26.12 12.78 -22.76
N TRP A 169 -25.29 13.51 -22.04
CA TRP A 169 -24.38 14.50 -22.57
C TRP A 169 -23.39 13.88 -23.58
N LEU A 170 -22.79 12.73 -23.26
CA LEU A 170 -21.85 12.02 -24.13
C LEU A 170 -22.45 11.66 -25.49
N LYS A 171 -23.78 11.43 -25.59
CA LYS A 171 -24.45 11.14 -26.86
C LYS A 171 -24.46 12.34 -27.79
N THR A 172 -24.30 13.54 -27.27
CA THR A 172 -24.32 14.82 -28.04
C THR A 172 -22.91 15.30 -28.40
N GLN A 173 -21.87 14.64 -27.92
CA GLN A 173 -20.49 15.06 -28.16
C GLN A 173 -19.86 14.23 -29.29
N GLU A 174 -19.26 14.93 -30.27
CA GLU A 174 -18.55 14.28 -31.37
C GLU A 174 -17.20 13.72 -30.94
N ASN A 175 -16.48 14.42 -30.08
CA ASN A 175 -15.13 14.03 -29.64
C ASN A 175 -14.90 14.36 -28.16
N PRO A 176 -15.56 13.62 -27.23
CA PRO A 176 -15.45 13.88 -25.81
C PRO A 176 -14.04 13.55 -25.28
N GLY A 177 -13.61 14.27 -24.24
CA GLY A 177 -12.38 13.96 -23.48
C GLY A 177 -12.53 12.71 -22.61
N PRO A 178 -11.46 12.29 -21.95
CA PRO A 178 -11.49 11.14 -21.03
C PRO A 178 -12.19 11.44 -19.70
N GLU A 179 -12.24 12.72 -19.27
CA GLU A 179 -12.70 13.12 -17.95
C GLU A 179 -14.16 12.71 -17.64
N PRO A 180 -15.15 12.87 -18.54
CA PRO A 180 -16.53 12.44 -18.28
C PRO A 180 -16.65 10.95 -18.00
N TYR A 181 -15.87 10.12 -18.68
CA TYR A 181 -15.85 8.68 -18.47
C TYR A 181 -15.28 8.31 -17.10
N ILE A 182 -14.23 9.03 -16.66
CA ILE A 182 -13.67 8.82 -15.31
C ILE A 182 -14.66 9.25 -14.23
N LEU A 183 -15.40 10.34 -14.47
CA LEU A 183 -16.44 10.79 -13.56
C LEU A 183 -17.56 9.75 -13.44
N ILE A 184 -18.02 9.18 -14.55
CA ILE A 184 -18.99 8.06 -14.57
C ILE A 184 -18.44 6.86 -13.79
N ALA A 185 -17.19 6.45 -14.02
CA ALA A 185 -16.55 5.35 -13.31
C ALA A 185 -16.47 5.61 -11.80
N THR A 186 -16.16 6.85 -11.42
CA THR A 186 -16.13 7.28 -10.01
C THR A 186 -17.53 7.20 -9.40
N GLY A 187 -18.57 7.57 -10.14
CA GLY A 187 -19.95 7.42 -9.69
C GLY A 187 -20.34 5.95 -9.45
N TYR A 188 -20.02 5.07 -10.36
CA TYR A 188 -20.24 3.63 -10.16
C TYR A 188 -19.47 3.08 -8.97
N TYR A 189 -18.24 3.59 -8.73
CA TYR A 189 -17.48 3.24 -7.54
C TYR A 189 -18.19 3.69 -6.25
N GLN A 190 -18.73 4.90 -6.20
CA GLN A 190 -19.48 5.41 -5.04
C GLN A 190 -20.80 4.66 -4.80
N LEU A 191 -21.42 4.17 -5.86
CA LEU A 191 -22.62 3.32 -5.79
C LEU A 191 -22.31 1.84 -5.51
N GLU A 192 -21.02 1.49 -5.34
CA GLU A 192 -20.55 0.10 -5.18
C GLU A 192 -20.91 -0.81 -6.37
N GLU A 193 -21.18 -0.23 -7.55
CA GLU A 193 -21.49 -0.94 -8.79
C GLU A 193 -20.20 -1.34 -9.52
N ILE A 194 -19.42 -2.20 -8.89
CA ILE A 194 -18.04 -2.56 -9.27
C ILE A 194 -17.92 -3.03 -10.72
N ASP A 195 -18.88 -3.82 -11.20
CA ASP A 195 -18.87 -4.33 -12.58
C ASP A 195 -18.96 -3.23 -13.64
N LYS A 196 -19.53 -2.08 -13.31
CA LYS A 196 -19.72 -0.95 -14.22
C LYS A 196 -18.52 0.01 -14.26
N ILE A 197 -17.53 -0.15 -13.40
CA ILE A 197 -16.35 0.74 -13.35
C ILE A 197 -15.43 0.55 -14.56
N ILE A 198 -15.18 -0.70 -14.95
CA ILE A 198 -14.15 -1.05 -15.94
C ILE A 198 -14.37 -0.41 -17.31
N PRO A 199 -15.56 -0.52 -17.96
CA PRO A 199 -15.76 -0.04 -19.32
C PRO A 199 -15.50 1.47 -19.50
N PRO A 200 -16.00 2.37 -18.64
CA PRO A 200 -15.72 3.80 -18.80
C PRO A 200 -14.24 4.13 -18.54
N VAL A 201 -13.56 3.48 -17.58
CA VAL A 201 -12.12 3.72 -17.39
C VAL A 201 -11.31 3.27 -18.60
N GLU A 202 -11.59 2.09 -19.16
CA GLU A 202 -10.91 1.61 -20.37
C GLU A 202 -11.18 2.54 -21.58
N LYS A 203 -12.38 3.09 -21.70
CA LYS A 203 -12.70 4.08 -22.72
C LYS A 203 -11.90 5.37 -22.54
N ALA A 204 -11.81 5.88 -21.32
CA ALA A 204 -10.98 7.04 -20.99
C ALA A 204 -9.50 6.81 -21.34
N MET A 205 -8.96 5.64 -20.97
CA MET A 205 -7.58 5.28 -21.29
C MET A 205 -7.34 5.13 -22.80
N ALA A 206 -8.30 4.63 -23.56
CA ALA A 206 -8.21 4.52 -25.00
C ALA A 206 -8.14 5.92 -25.64
N ILE A 207 -9.01 6.86 -25.21
CA ILE A 207 -9.00 8.25 -25.67
C ILE A 207 -7.67 8.93 -25.32
N ALA A 208 -7.18 8.77 -24.10
CA ALA A 208 -5.89 9.35 -23.71
C ALA A 208 -4.74 8.83 -24.60
N ARG A 209 -4.72 7.53 -24.89
CA ARG A 209 -3.72 6.91 -25.78
C ARG A 209 -3.81 7.47 -27.21
N GLU A 210 -5.03 7.61 -27.75
CA GLU A 210 -5.27 8.17 -29.09
C GLU A 210 -4.78 9.62 -29.19
N ARG A 211 -4.99 10.42 -28.13
CA ARG A 211 -4.57 11.81 -28.05
C ARG A 211 -3.10 12.01 -27.63
N GLY A 212 -2.38 10.93 -27.31
CA GLY A 212 -1.00 11.02 -26.81
C GLY A 212 -0.90 11.70 -25.43
N THR A 213 -1.96 11.67 -24.63
CA THR A 213 -1.98 12.24 -23.28
C THR A 213 -1.71 11.15 -22.23
N GLU A 214 -1.10 11.53 -21.12
CA GLU A 214 -0.79 10.61 -20.03
C GLU A 214 -2.05 10.22 -19.24
N THR A 215 -2.10 8.97 -18.81
CA THR A 215 -3.12 8.48 -17.88
C THR A 215 -2.80 8.91 -16.46
N LYS A 216 -3.81 9.30 -15.69
CA LYS A 216 -3.63 9.72 -14.28
C LYS A 216 -3.66 8.53 -13.34
N GLU A 217 -2.95 8.62 -12.22
CA GLU A 217 -2.88 7.58 -11.19
C GLU A 217 -4.27 7.07 -10.76
N GLN A 218 -5.23 7.99 -10.56
CA GLN A 218 -6.60 7.64 -10.12
C GLN A 218 -7.32 6.69 -11.07
N TRP A 219 -7.04 6.74 -12.39
CA TRP A 219 -7.67 5.84 -13.36
C TRP A 219 -7.24 4.39 -13.14
N TRP A 220 -5.94 4.21 -12.84
CA TRP A 220 -5.37 2.91 -12.52
C TRP A 220 -5.88 2.38 -11.17
N LEU A 221 -6.11 3.29 -10.19
CA LEU A 221 -6.69 2.92 -8.90
C LEU A 221 -8.13 2.42 -9.03
N LEU A 222 -8.96 3.05 -9.86
CA LEU A 222 -10.31 2.57 -10.16
C LEU A 222 -10.30 1.16 -10.75
N LEU A 223 -9.45 0.91 -11.77
CA LEU A 223 -9.31 -0.42 -12.35
C LEU A 223 -8.78 -1.44 -11.33
N ARG A 224 -7.80 -1.05 -10.52
CA ARG A 224 -7.25 -1.92 -9.48
C ARG A 224 -8.34 -2.39 -8.52
N VAL A 225 -9.16 -1.47 -8.01
CA VAL A 225 -10.27 -1.80 -7.11
C VAL A 225 -11.25 -2.74 -7.81
N ALA A 226 -11.68 -2.41 -9.03
CA ALA A 226 -12.64 -3.21 -9.76
C ALA A 226 -12.15 -4.64 -10.03
N TYR A 227 -10.90 -4.81 -10.45
CA TYR A 227 -10.34 -6.14 -10.68
C TYR A 227 -10.02 -6.90 -9.39
N TRP A 228 -9.70 -6.19 -8.30
CA TRP A 228 -9.49 -6.79 -6.99
C TRP A 228 -10.78 -7.42 -6.44
N GLU A 229 -11.89 -6.67 -6.46
CA GLU A 229 -13.21 -7.16 -6.03
C GLU A 229 -13.70 -8.34 -6.89
N LYS A 230 -13.29 -8.39 -8.15
CA LYS A 230 -13.56 -9.52 -9.06
C LYS A 230 -12.62 -10.71 -8.84
N GLY A 231 -11.66 -10.64 -7.92
CA GLY A 231 -10.66 -11.69 -7.68
C GLY A 231 -9.70 -11.91 -8.85
N ASN A 232 -9.58 -10.96 -9.77
CA ASN A 232 -8.69 -11.09 -10.93
C ASN A 232 -7.27 -10.66 -10.62
N ASN A 233 -6.56 -11.48 -9.82
CA ASN A 233 -5.19 -11.20 -9.36
C ASN A 233 -4.20 -10.95 -10.51
N LYS A 234 -4.40 -11.54 -11.69
CA LYS A 234 -3.54 -11.28 -12.85
C LYS A 234 -3.68 -9.85 -13.35
N LYS A 235 -4.90 -9.33 -13.46
CA LYS A 235 -5.13 -7.93 -13.85
C LYS A 235 -4.67 -6.96 -12.76
N VAL A 236 -4.91 -7.28 -11.49
CA VAL A 236 -4.41 -6.48 -10.36
C VAL A 236 -2.89 -6.38 -10.40
N ARG A 237 -2.17 -7.48 -10.62
CA ARG A 237 -0.72 -7.50 -10.81
C ARG A 237 -0.28 -6.56 -11.95
N ASP A 238 -0.90 -6.68 -13.12
CA ASP A 238 -0.53 -5.87 -14.31
C ASP A 238 -0.72 -4.37 -14.03
N ILE A 239 -1.82 -4.01 -13.34
CA ILE A 239 -2.10 -2.64 -12.94
C ILE A 239 -1.07 -2.15 -11.90
N LEU A 240 -0.76 -2.96 -10.89
CA LEU A 240 0.23 -2.61 -9.87
C LEU A 240 1.63 -2.44 -10.46
N GLN A 241 2.00 -3.22 -11.49
CA GLN A 241 3.26 -3.02 -12.22
C GLN A 241 3.32 -1.63 -12.88
N VAL A 242 2.21 -1.15 -13.44
CA VAL A 242 2.14 0.22 -13.98
C VAL A 242 2.22 1.25 -12.86
N LEU A 243 1.52 1.02 -11.74
CA LEU A 243 1.51 1.94 -10.60
C LEU A 243 2.91 2.08 -9.97
N VAL A 244 3.64 0.98 -9.76
CA VAL A 244 5.01 1.07 -9.21
C VAL A 244 6.02 1.67 -10.18
N ALA A 245 5.79 1.54 -11.49
CA ALA A 245 6.67 2.11 -12.50
C ALA A 245 6.53 3.63 -12.63
N ASN A 246 5.30 4.16 -12.48
CA ASN A 246 5.02 5.58 -12.68
C ASN A 246 4.86 6.35 -11.36
N TRP A 247 4.39 5.70 -10.30
CA TRP A 247 4.15 6.29 -8.97
C TRP A 247 4.64 5.34 -7.89
N PRO A 248 5.96 5.21 -7.64
CA PRO A 248 6.56 4.18 -6.77
C PRO A 248 6.28 4.44 -5.28
N LYS A 249 5.03 4.20 -4.85
CA LYS A 249 4.59 4.30 -3.46
C LYS A 249 4.73 2.96 -2.75
N LYS A 250 5.02 2.99 -1.44
CA LYS A 250 5.15 1.81 -0.58
C LYS A 250 3.95 0.87 -0.69
N GLU A 251 2.75 1.44 -0.69
CA GLU A 251 1.49 0.70 -0.74
C GLU A 251 1.38 -0.16 -2.00
N TYR A 252 1.83 0.36 -3.14
CA TYR A 252 1.77 -0.39 -4.42
C TYR A 252 2.78 -1.52 -4.47
N TRP A 253 3.99 -1.30 -3.96
CA TRP A 253 5.00 -2.34 -3.84
C TRP A 253 4.56 -3.47 -2.90
N SER A 254 3.98 -3.12 -1.75
CA SER A 254 3.47 -4.08 -0.77
C SER A 254 2.32 -4.90 -1.35
N GLN A 255 1.39 -4.26 -2.06
CA GLN A 255 0.28 -4.94 -2.74
C GLN A 255 0.77 -5.82 -3.89
N LEU A 256 1.74 -5.34 -4.68
CA LEU A 256 2.32 -6.13 -5.77
C LEU A 256 3.01 -7.39 -5.24
N SER A 257 3.75 -7.27 -4.14
CA SER A 257 4.34 -8.42 -3.45
C SER A 257 3.28 -9.39 -2.97
N ALA A 258 2.21 -8.89 -2.33
CA ALA A 258 1.11 -9.75 -1.86
C ALA A 258 0.42 -10.48 -3.04
N VAL A 259 0.13 -9.78 -4.13
CA VAL A 259 -0.51 -10.36 -5.31
C VAL A 259 0.38 -11.42 -5.99
N TYR A 260 1.71 -11.23 -6.00
CA TYR A 260 2.61 -12.28 -6.47
C TYR A 260 2.56 -13.53 -5.58
N GLY A 261 2.43 -13.35 -4.26
CA GLY A 261 2.20 -14.47 -3.33
C GLY A 261 0.90 -15.23 -3.61
N GLU A 262 -0.20 -14.50 -3.90
CA GLU A 262 -1.49 -15.12 -4.30
C GLU A 262 -1.44 -15.82 -5.67
N LEU A 263 -0.46 -15.50 -6.48
CA LEU A 263 -0.21 -16.13 -7.78
C LEU A 263 0.87 -17.23 -7.71
N ASP A 264 1.33 -17.60 -6.51
CA ASP A 264 2.38 -18.59 -6.24
C ASP A 264 3.73 -18.25 -6.92
N ASP A 265 4.01 -16.96 -7.16
CA ASP A 265 5.27 -16.46 -7.74
C ASP A 265 6.17 -15.89 -6.63
N GLU A 266 6.76 -16.77 -5.82
CA GLU A 266 7.56 -16.41 -4.64
C GLU A 266 8.78 -15.55 -4.99
N GLN A 267 9.40 -15.76 -6.16
CA GLN A 267 10.56 -14.99 -6.59
C GLN A 267 10.19 -13.53 -6.89
N LYS A 268 9.05 -13.30 -7.56
CA LYS A 268 8.58 -11.95 -7.84
C LYS A 268 7.97 -11.30 -6.60
N GLN A 269 7.37 -12.08 -5.70
CA GLN A 269 6.95 -11.61 -4.39
C GLN A 269 8.14 -10.98 -3.64
N LEU A 270 9.24 -11.72 -3.51
CA LEU A 270 10.46 -11.21 -2.90
C LEU A 270 11.00 -10.01 -3.67
N SER A 271 11.08 -10.07 -5.00
CA SER A 271 11.64 -8.99 -5.81
C SER A 271 10.87 -7.67 -5.64
N ALA A 272 9.53 -7.72 -5.61
CA ALA A 272 8.70 -6.54 -5.41
C ALA A 272 8.92 -5.92 -4.02
N PHE A 273 8.96 -6.75 -2.98
CA PHE A 273 9.16 -6.26 -1.62
C PHE A 273 10.59 -5.78 -1.37
N ALA A 274 11.58 -6.44 -1.99
CA ALA A 274 12.98 -6.01 -1.97
C ALA A 274 13.17 -4.66 -2.68
N SER A 275 12.46 -4.43 -3.80
CA SER A 275 12.50 -3.13 -4.47
C SER A 275 11.98 -1.98 -3.60
N ALA A 276 10.97 -2.24 -2.76
CA ALA A 276 10.50 -1.27 -1.77
C ALA A 276 11.56 -1.02 -0.68
N TYR A 277 12.24 -2.08 -0.22
CA TYR A 277 13.32 -1.96 0.76
C TYR A 277 14.50 -1.15 0.22
N ASP A 278 14.95 -1.43 -1.00
CA ASP A 278 16.08 -0.76 -1.65
C ASP A 278 15.80 0.74 -1.89
N GLN A 279 14.53 1.12 -2.02
CA GLN A 279 14.07 2.52 -2.09
C GLN A 279 13.88 3.17 -0.70
N ASN A 280 14.23 2.48 0.39
CA ASN A 280 14.02 2.92 1.78
C ASN A 280 12.55 3.20 2.13
N LEU A 281 11.61 2.52 1.50
CA LEU A 281 10.18 2.65 1.77
C LEU A 281 9.71 1.78 2.95
N LEU A 282 10.45 0.73 3.30
CA LEU A 282 10.15 -0.17 4.41
C LEU A 282 10.93 0.25 5.66
N THR A 283 10.24 0.78 6.65
CA THR A 283 10.86 1.39 7.84
C THR A 283 10.31 0.85 9.17
N THR A 284 9.25 0.08 9.13
CA THR A 284 8.64 -0.46 10.36
C THR A 284 9.20 -1.82 10.73
N ASN A 285 9.15 -2.15 12.04
CA ASN A 285 9.56 -3.46 12.54
C ASN A 285 8.91 -4.62 11.78
N SER A 286 7.61 -4.54 11.50
CA SER A 286 6.87 -5.59 10.78
C SER A 286 7.36 -5.75 9.33
N GLU A 287 7.61 -4.66 8.62
CA GLU A 287 8.08 -4.67 7.24
C GLU A 287 9.51 -5.25 7.13
N LEU A 288 10.40 -4.85 8.04
CA LEU A 288 11.78 -5.36 8.08
C LEU A 288 11.83 -6.85 8.44
N LEU A 289 10.96 -7.30 9.35
CA LEU A 289 10.81 -8.72 9.63
C LEU A 289 10.24 -9.50 8.45
N GLN A 290 9.25 -8.93 7.75
CA GLN A 290 8.64 -9.56 6.59
C GLN A 290 9.65 -9.73 5.44
N ILE A 291 10.43 -8.70 5.10
CA ILE A 291 11.45 -8.84 4.04
C ILE A 291 12.53 -9.84 4.44
N ALA A 292 12.95 -9.87 5.69
CA ALA A 292 13.89 -10.87 6.17
C ALA A 292 13.33 -12.29 6.04
N GLN A 293 12.07 -12.50 6.38
CA GLN A 293 11.39 -13.80 6.22
C GLN A 293 11.26 -14.21 4.75
N LEU A 294 10.93 -13.27 3.85
CA LEU A 294 10.88 -13.52 2.41
C LEU A 294 12.25 -13.93 1.86
N TYR A 295 13.34 -13.30 2.30
CA TYR A 295 14.68 -13.73 1.94
C TYR A 295 15.03 -15.12 2.46
N LEU A 296 14.60 -15.46 3.67
CA LEU A 296 14.80 -16.82 4.21
C LEU A 296 14.00 -17.88 3.44
N ALA A 297 12.76 -17.57 3.08
CA ALA A 297 11.91 -18.47 2.31
C ALA A 297 12.46 -18.73 0.89
N ASN A 298 13.23 -17.78 0.35
CA ASN A 298 13.87 -17.88 -0.95
C ASN A 298 15.37 -18.29 -0.87
N ASP A 299 15.80 -18.92 0.21
CA ASP A 299 17.17 -19.41 0.42
C ASP A 299 18.28 -18.33 0.30
N VAL A 300 17.98 -17.10 0.73
CA VAL A 300 18.94 -15.97 0.75
C VAL A 300 19.18 -15.49 2.19
N PRO A 301 19.64 -16.35 3.10
CA PRO A 301 19.69 -16.05 4.54
C PRO A 301 20.69 -14.92 4.89
N TYR A 302 21.74 -14.74 4.11
CA TYR A 302 22.71 -13.69 4.36
C TYR A 302 22.09 -12.29 4.26
N LYS A 303 21.26 -12.04 3.24
CA LYS A 303 20.54 -10.77 3.11
C LYS A 303 19.53 -10.56 4.24
N ALA A 304 18.81 -11.61 4.62
CA ALA A 304 17.92 -11.57 5.80
C ALA A 304 18.67 -11.15 7.06
N ALA A 305 19.84 -11.76 7.31
CA ALA A 305 20.67 -11.41 8.45
C ALA A 305 21.15 -9.95 8.42
N LYS A 306 21.56 -9.45 7.26
CA LYS A 306 22.03 -8.06 7.09
C LYS A 306 20.93 -7.04 7.33
N ILE A 307 19.70 -7.31 6.89
CA ILE A 307 18.54 -6.44 7.15
C ILE A 307 18.24 -6.40 8.66
N LEU A 308 18.22 -7.56 9.31
CA LEU A 308 17.97 -7.64 10.74
C LEU A 308 19.11 -7.02 11.56
N GLU A 309 20.37 -7.18 11.14
CA GLU A 309 21.54 -6.53 11.74
C GLU A 309 21.38 -5.01 11.74
N LYS A 310 21.05 -4.43 10.58
CA LYS A 310 20.82 -3.00 10.43
C LYS A 310 19.62 -2.54 11.25
N GLY A 311 18.45 -3.17 11.08
CA GLY A 311 17.24 -2.77 11.76
C GLY A 311 17.34 -2.84 13.30
N LEU A 312 18.08 -3.82 13.84
CA LEU A 312 18.38 -3.92 15.28
C LEU A 312 19.36 -2.84 15.75
N ALA A 313 20.33 -2.45 14.89
CA ALA A 313 21.30 -1.40 15.22
C ALA A 313 20.66 0.00 15.20
N ASP A 314 19.78 0.25 14.22
CA ASP A 314 19.10 1.53 14.04
C ASP A 314 17.90 1.70 15.00
N GLY A 315 17.45 0.60 15.63
CA GLY A 315 16.30 0.60 16.53
C GLY A 315 14.95 0.41 15.83
N ASP A 316 14.95 0.21 14.52
CA ASP A 316 13.75 -0.04 13.69
C ASP A 316 13.17 -1.44 13.92
N VAL A 317 14.01 -2.39 14.37
CA VAL A 317 13.60 -3.74 14.77
C VAL A 317 13.72 -3.86 16.29
N GLU A 318 12.63 -4.31 16.93
CA GLU A 318 12.59 -4.51 18.37
C GLU A 318 13.57 -5.59 18.85
N ARG A 319 14.34 -5.31 19.89
CA ARG A 319 15.26 -6.27 20.54
C ARG A 319 14.51 -7.16 21.53
N ASN A 320 13.77 -8.14 21.00
CA ASN A 320 13.08 -9.15 21.79
C ASN A 320 13.56 -10.58 21.43
N ALA A 321 13.22 -11.56 22.25
CA ALA A 321 13.68 -12.94 22.05
C ALA A 321 13.31 -13.51 20.67
N LYS A 322 12.13 -13.18 20.15
CA LYS A 322 11.64 -13.65 18.85
C LYS A 322 12.47 -13.10 17.69
N ASN A 323 12.71 -11.79 17.68
CA ASN A 323 13.43 -11.11 16.59
C ASN A 323 14.91 -11.45 16.60
N LEU A 324 15.52 -11.49 17.80
CA LEU A 324 16.92 -11.92 17.97
C LEU A 324 17.13 -13.39 17.58
N ARG A 325 16.15 -14.25 17.85
CA ARG A 325 16.17 -15.63 17.37
C ARG A 325 16.15 -15.69 15.84
N LEU A 326 15.28 -14.90 15.18
CA LEU A 326 15.22 -14.85 13.72
C LEU A 326 16.55 -14.35 13.14
N TYR A 327 17.14 -13.34 13.74
CA TYR A 327 18.44 -12.80 13.36
C TYR A 327 19.56 -13.84 13.48
N SER A 328 19.63 -14.54 14.62
CA SER A 328 20.56 -15.64 14.80
C SER A 328 20.36 -16.77 13.79
N GLN A 329 19.10 -17.16 13.57
CA GLN A 329 18.76 -18.19 12.59
C GLN A 329 19.20 -17.81 11.18
N SER A 330 19.05 -16.54 10.80
CA SER A 330 19.48 -16.04 9.51
C SER A 330 20.99 -16.18 9.31
N TRP A 331 21.80 -15.88 10.34
CA TRP A 331 23.25 -16.09 10.30
C TRP A 331 23.63 -17.57 10.24
N ALA A 332 22.97 -18.42 11.03
CA ALA A 332 23.23 -19.85 11.02
C ALA A 332 22.91 -20.50 9.67
N LEU A 333 21.79 -20.13 9.04
CA LEU A 333 21.46 -20.59 7.69
C LEU A 333 22.43 -20.05 6.63
N ALA A 334 23.01 -18.86 6.84
CA ALA A 334 24.06 -18.31 6.00
C ALA A 334 25.44 -18.96 6.24
N ARG A 335 25.54 -19.98 7.11
CA ARG A 335 26.79 -20.65 7.53
C ARG A 335 27.78 -19.71 8.25
N GLU A 336 27.28 -18.64 8.83
CA GLU A 336 28.01 -17.68 9.64
C GLU A 336 27.81 -17.99 11.15
N ASP A 337 28.13 -19.21 11.55
CA ASP A 337 27.81 -19.76 12.87
C ASP A 337 28.32 -18.88 14.02
N ARG A 338 29.52 -18.32 13.92
CA ARG A 338 30.09 -17.42 14.93
C ARG A 338 29.27 -16.14 15.10
N ARG A 339 28.71 -15.61 14.00
CA ARG A 339 27.85 -14.40 14.03
C ARG A 339 26.49 -14.69 14.63
N ALA A 340 26.01 -15.94 14.55
CA ALA A 340 24.75 -16.38 15.12
C ALA A 340 24.76 -16.43 16.66
N ILE A 341 25.93 -16.58 17.28
CA ILE A 341 26.08 -16.80 18.75
C ILE A 341 25.61 -15.60 19.56
N ALA A 342 26.08 -14.39 19.23
CA ALA A 342 25.79 -13.20 20.03
C ALA A 342 24.27 -12.90 20.12
N PRO A 343 23.53 -12.85 19.00
CA PRO A 343 22.08 -12.64 19.05
C PRO A 343 21.33 -13.79 19.70
N LEU A 344 21.78 -15.04 19.55
CA LEU A 344 21.14 -16.19 20.21
C LEU A 344 21.32 -16.15 21.72
N LYS A 345 22.50 -15.77 22.19
CA LYS A 345 22.79 -15.59 23.62
C LYS A 345 21.93 -14.48 24.23
N GLU A 346 21.71 -13.39 23.50
CA GLU A 346 20.84 -12.32 23.96
C GLU A 346 19.37 -12.78 23.95
N ALA A 347 18.93 -13.46 22.89
CA ALA A 347 17.57 -14.03 22.81
C ALA A 347 17.31 -15.00 23.96
N ALA A 348 18.27 -15.87 24.27
CA ALA A 348 18.17 -16.80 25.38
C ALA A 348 18.02 -16.10 26.74
N LYS A 349 18.73 -14.99 26.98
CA LYS A 349 18.56 -14.20 28.21
C LYS A 349 17.16 -13.61 28.36
N LEU A 350 16.51 -13.25 27.25
CA LEU A 350 15.17 -12.67 27.24
C LEU A 350 14.05 -13.71 27.23
N SER A 351 14.38 -15.00 26.98
CA SER A 351 13.39 -16.09 27.01
C SER A 351 13.18 -16.60 28.43
N SER A 352 11.93 -16.88 28.77
CA SER A 352 11.56 -17.51 30.04
C SER A 352 11.81 -19.03 30.07
N ASP A 353 11.71 -19.68 28.88
CA ASP A 353 12.00 -21.11 28.71
C ASP A 353 13.46 -21.38 28.37
N GLY A 354 13.88 -22.64 28.44
CA GLY A 354 15.23 -23.06 28.15
C GLY A 354 15.54 -23.41 26.70
N GLU A 355 14.58 -23.34 25.78
CA GLU A 355 14.74 -23.79 24.39
C GLU A 355 15.85 -23.04 23.64
N LEU A 356 15.98 -21.72 23.85
CA LEU A 356 17.03 -20.93 23.21
C LEU A 356 18.41 -21.18 23.82
N ASP A 357 18.49 -21.48 25.11
CA ASP A 357 19.74 -21.89 25.76
C ASP A 357 20.25 -23.24 25.23
N ILE A 358 19.33 -24.19 24.95
CA ILE A 358 19.70 -25.49 24.36
C ILE A 358 20.17 -25.31 22.92
N ARG A 359 19.52 -24.44 22.15
CA ARG A 359 19.99 -24.07 20.79
C ARG A 359 21.37 -23.41 20.81
N LEU A 360 21.63 -22.56 21.81
CA LEU A 360 22.92 -21.96 22.04
C LEU A 360 23.98 -23.01 22.38
N ALA A 361 23.63 -23.97 23.24
CA ALA A 361 24.49 -25.10 23.55
C ALA A 361 24.85 -25.92 22.30
N GLN A 362 23.86 -26.24 21.47
CA GLN A 362 24.11 -26.94 20.19
C GLN A 362 25.05 -26.16 19.29
N SER A 363 24.86 -24.82 19.18
CA SER A 363 25.73 -23.95 18.37
C SER A 363 27.19 -23.98 18.92
N TYR A 364 27.37 -23.94 20.23
CA TYR A 364 28.68 -24.05 20.86
C TYR A 364 29.32 -25.43 20.63
N LEU A 365 28.53 -26.51 20.71
CA LEU A 365 28.99 -27.87 20.41
C LEU A 365 29.53 -27.97 18.99
N ASN A 366 28.77 -27.44 18.01
CA ASN A 366 29.19 -27.46 16.60
C ASN A 366 30.47 -26.64 16.33
N LEU A 367 30.72 -25.60 17.14
CA LEU A 367 31.93 -24.77 17.04
C LEU A 367 33.11 -25.31 17.84
N GLY A 368 32.97 -26.42 18.59
CA GLY A 368 34.00 -26.95 19.49
C GLY A 368 34.22 -26.12 20.77
N GLU A 369 33.27 -25.22 21.09
CA GLU A 369 33.33 -24.38 22.29
C GLU A 369 32.67 -25.10 23.48
N TYR A 370 33.22 -26.25 23.88
CA TYR A 370 32.58 -27.23 24.75
C TYR A 370 32.25 -26.68 26.16
N LYS A 371 33.14 -25.86 26.75
CA LYS A 371 32.87 -25.24 28.07
C LYS A 371 31.67 -24.29 28.03
N ASN A 372 31.55 -23.52 26.94
CA ASN A 372 30.40 -22.66 26.73
C ASN A 372 29.12 -23.46 26.48
N CYS A 373 29.23 -24.58 25.76
CA CYS A 373 28.14 -25.53 25.55
C CYS A 373 27.59 -26.06 26.90
N VAL A 374 28.45 -26.55 27.78
CA VAL A 374 28.02 -27.04 29.11
C VAL A 374 27.29 -25.96 29.88
N GLY A 375 27.82 -24.72 29.88
CA GLY A 375 27.16 -23.59 30.53
C GLY A 375 25.76 -23.30 30.00
N ALA A 376 25.63 -23.26 28.69
CA ALA A 376 24.34 -23.01 28.04
C ALA A 376 23.35 -24.16 28.26
N ALA A 377 23.79 -25.43 28.11
CA ALA A 377 22.94 -26.59 28.32
C ALA A 377 22.42 -26.69 29.76
N ARG A 378 23.28 -26.45 30.75
CA ARG A 378 22.87 -26.43 32.18
C ARG A 378 21.87 -25.30 32.45
N GLN A 379 22.07 -24.14 31.83
CA GLN A 379 21.12 -23.01 31.96
C GLN A 379 19.75 -23.34 31.35
N GLY A 380 19.72 -23.95 30.16
CA GLY A 380 18.47 -24.34 29.50
C GLY A 380 17.71 -25.41 30.32
N LEU A 381 18.43 -26.43 30.83
CA LEU A 381 17.83 -27.44 31.70
C LEU A 381 17.33 -26.88 33.03
N LYS A 382 17.97 -25.82 33.57
CA LYS A 382 17.54 -25.12 34.77
C LYS A 382 16.27 -24.29 34.55
N LYS A 383 16.15 -23.61 33.42
CA LYS A 383 14.94 -22.87 33.07
C LYS A 383 13.74 -23.79 32.85
N GLY A 384 13.96 -24.96 32.25
CA GLY A 384 12.91 -25.93 31.98
C GLY A 384 12.06 -25.57 30.77
N ASP A 385 10.82 -26.03 30.77
CA ASP A 385 9.85 -25.89 29.66
C ASP A 385 10.39 -26.32 28.29
N LEU A 386 11.17 -27.41 28.31
CA LEU A 386 11.84 -27.99 27.15
C LEU A 386 10.95 -29.01 26.45
N LYS A 387 10.74 -28.84 25.13
CA LYS A 387 10.00 -29.80 24.29
C LYS A 387 10.69 -31.15 24.18
N ARG A 388 12.03 -31.14 24.23
CA ARG A 388 12.88 -32.30 24.08
C ARG A 388 13.96 -32.31 25.16
N ASN A 389 13.54 -32.60 26.39
CA ASN A 389 14.45 -32.70 27.56
C ASN A 389 15.53 -33.78 27.38
N ASP A 390 15.19 -34.87 26.69
CA ASP A 390 16.09 -35.92 26.27
C ASP A 390 17.25 -35.43 25.40
N ILE A 391 16.93 -34.67 24.32
CA ILE A 391 17.95 -34.07 23.44
C ILE A 391 18.82 -33.06 24.22
N SER A 392 18.23 -32.29 25.11
CA SER A 392 18.96 -31.34 25.95
C SER A 392 20.02 -32.02 26.83
N ASN A 393 19.68 -33.17 27.41
CA ASN A 393 20.61 -33.99 28.18
C ASN A 393 21.63 -34.70 27.27
N MET A 394 21.26 -35.10 26.05
CA MET A 394 22.23 -35.62 25.06
C MET A 394 23.30 -34.59 24.72
N ILE A 395 22.90 -33.35 24.41
CA ILE A 395 23.81 -32.24 24.11
C ILE A 395 24.73 -31.97 25.30
N LEU A 396 24.17 -31.87 26.51
CA LEU A 396 24.97 -31.71 27.74
C LEU A 396 25.98 -32.82 27.90
N GLY A 397 25.58 -34.08 27.73
CA GLY A 397 26.45 -35.25 27.84
C GLY A 397 27.60 -35.21 26.84
N MET A 398 27.30 -34.87 25.56
CA MET A 398 28.35 -34.74 24.55
C MET A 398 29.35 -33.62 24.88
N CYS A 399 28.87 -32.46 25.32
CA CYS A 399 29.78 -31.36 25.67
C CYS A 399 30.63 -31.65 26.92
N LEU A 400 30.07 -32.38 27.90
CA LEU A 400 30.82 -32.83 29.08
C LEU A 400 31.89 -33.86 28.73
N PHE A 401 31.58 -34.79 27.82
CA PHE A 401 32.54 -35.75 27.29
C PHE A 401 33.76 -35.08 26.65
N GLU A 402 33.52 -34.08 25.82
CA GLU A 402 34.56 -33.33 25.10
C GLU A 402 35.49 -32.49 26.02
N ILE A 403 35.11 -32.27 27.28
CA ILE A 403 35.94 -31.62 28.31
C ILE A 403 36.48 -32.61 29.36
N ASP A 404 36.41 -33.92 29.06
CA ASP A 404 36.83 -35.03 29.89
C ASP A 404 36.08 -35.18 31.24
N ASP A 405 34.89 -34.55 31.37
CA ASP A 405 34.02 -34.73 32.56
C ASP A 405 33.12 -35.97 32.36
N LEU A 406 33.76 -37.15 32.40
CA LEU A 406 33.11 -38.44 32.10
C LEU A 406 32.00 -38.81 33.09
N VAL A 407 32.12 -38.37 34.32
CA VAL A 407 31.14 -38.67 35.40
C VAL A 407 29.84 -37.96 35.14
N ASP A 408 29.90 -36.65 34.95
CA ASP A 408 28.73 -35.83 34.68
C ASP A 408 28.16 -36.15 33.27
N ALA A 409 29.01 -36.49 32.27
CA ALA A 409 28.58 -36.93 30.95
C ALA A 409 27.67 -38.17 31.03
N LYS A 410 28.12 -39.22 31.74
CA LYS A 410 27.29 -40.44 31.98
C LYS A 410 26.00 -40.11 32.71
N ALA A 411 26.05 -39.20 33.70
CA ALA A 411 24.84 -38.78 34.42
C ALA A 411 23.82 -38.07 33.47
N ALA A 412 24.29 -37.23 32.56
CA ALA A 412 23.44 -36.58 31.55
C ALA A 412 22.85 -37.62 30.59
N PHE A 413 23.64 -38.54 30.07
CA PHE A 413 23.14 -39.58 29.15
C PHE A 413 22.15 -40.54 29.85
N ARG A 414 22.33 -40.85 31.15
CA ARG A 414 21.33 -41.63 31.91
C ARG A 414 19.99 -40.92 32.00
N LYS A 415 19.98 -39.59 32.14
CA LYS A 415 18.73 -38.80 32.09
C LYS A 415 18.09 -38.83 30.68
N ALA A 416 18.90 -38.71 29.61
CA ALA A 416 18.42 -38.81 28.25
C ALA A 416 17.84 -40.19 27.93
N LYS A 417 18.41 -41.27 28.49
CA LYS A 417 17.96 -42.67 28.31
C LYS A 417 16.51 -42.90 28.76
N ASN A 418 15.99 -42.09 29.67
CA ASN A 418 14.61 -42.23 30.16
C ASN A 418 13.54 -41.92 29.10
N ASP A 419 13.88 -41.35 27.95
CA ASP A 419 12.99 -41.12 26.83
C ASP A 419 13.33 -42.14 25.72
N ASP A 420 12.33 -42.91 25.29
CA ASP A 420 12.48 -43.98 24.29
C ASP A 420 13.14 -43.49 23.00
N ARG A 421 12.88 -42.23 22.62
CA ARG A 421 13.42 -41.61 21.39
C ARG A 421 14.93 -41.44 21.42
N SER A 422 15.52 -41.24 22.61
CA SER A 422 16.96 -41.04 22.79
C SER A 422 17.62 -42.21 23.49
N SER A 423 16.86 -43.19 24.01
CA SER A 423 17.34 -44.27 24.89
C SER A 423 18.48 -45.05 24.25
N LYS A 424 18.36 -45.54 23.02
CA LYS A 424 19.39 -46.30 22.32
C LYS A 424 20.69 -45.49 22.12
N GLY A 425 20.59 -44.25 21.71
CA GLY A 425 21.75 -43.35 21.51
C GLY A 425 22.45 -43.02 22.83
N ALA A 426 21.68 -42.74 23.89
CA ALA A 426 22.21 -42.47 25.21
C ALA A 426 22.93 -43.70 25.79
N GLU A 427 22.38 -44.91 25.58
CA GLU A 427 23.02 -46.18 26.02
C GLU A 427 24.36 -46.42 25.31
N GLN A 428 24.43 -46.18 24.01
CA GLN A 428 25.68 -46.27 23.23
C GLN A 428 26.76 -45.33 23.80
N TRP A 429 26.40 -44.08 24.11
CA TRP A 429 27.32 -43.14 24.74
C TRP A 429 27.79 -43.61 26.14
N ILE A 430 26.88 -44.12 26.96
CA ILE A 430 27.23 -44.66 28.31
C ILE A 430 28.24 -45.83 28.19
N LEU A 431 28.01 -46.79 27.26
CA LEU A 431 28.91 -47.88 26.98
C LEU A 431 30.26 -47.39 26.47
N PHE A 432 30.27 -46.46 25.54
CA PHE A 432 31.50 -45.88 25.02
C PHE A 432 32.33 -45.20 26.11
N ILE A 433 31.72 -44.35 26.95
CA ILE A 433 32.42 -43.70 28.08
C ILE A 433 32.94 -44.73 29.06
N THR A 434 32.16 -45.78 29.36
CA THR A 434 32.63 -46.85 30.30
C THR A 434 33.86 -47.58 29.74
N SER A 435 33.90 -47.86 28.44
CA SER A 435 35.06 -48.46 27.81
C SER A 435 36.30 -47.53 27.81
N GLU A 436 36.08 -46.20 27.67
CA GLU A 436 37.17 -45.22 27.77
C GLU A 436 37.72 -45.10 29.21
N GLU A 437 36.85 -45.10 30.22
CA GLU A 437 37.29 -45.12 31.63
C GLU A 437 38.13 -46.36 31.91
N GLU A 438 37.69 -47.56 31.47
CA GLU A 438 38.45 -48.82 31.66
C GLU A 438 39.77 -48.74 30.85
N ARG A 439 39.81 -48.11 29.71
CA ARG A 439 41.04 -47.90 28.92
C ARG A 439 42.02 -47.00 29.67
N ILE A 440 41.52 -45.86 30.19
CA ILE A 440 42.36 -44.92 30.98
C ILE A 440 42.90 -45.60 32.21
N GLU A 441 42.08 -46.33 32.98
CA GLU A 441 42.49 -47.04 34.17
C GLU A 441 43.57 -48.08 33.86
N ARG A 442 43.44 -48.84 32.76
CA ARG A 442 44.45 -49.78 32.30
C ARG A 442 45.76 -49.09 31.97
N LEU A 443 45.74 -47.96 31.27
CA LEU A 443 46.93 -47.20 30.96
C LEU A 443 47.61 -46.64 32.17
N GLU A 444 46.86 -46.10 33.14
CA GLU A 444 47.42 -45.62 34.43
C GLU A 444 48.03 -46.71 35.24
N ARG A 445 47.43 -47.91 35.23
CA ARG A 445 48.00 -49.10 35.92
C ARG A 445 49.33 -49.49 35.26
N SER A 446 49.37 -49.63 33.99
CA SER A 446 50.60 -49.96 33.24
C SER A 446 51.72 -48.90 33.43
N MET A 447 51.36 -47.61 33.48
CA MET A 447 52.34 -46.54 33.73
C MET A 447 52.89 -46.61 35.19
N ARG A 448 52.06 -46.95 36.17
CA ARG A 448 52.52 -47.15 37.56
C ARG A 448 53.45 -48.35 37.67
N GLU A 449 53.15 -49.47 37.02
CA GLU A 449 54.01 -50.65 36.94
C GLU A 449 55.37 -50.35 36.30
N LEU A 450 55.40 -49.63 35.19
CA LEU A 450 56.65 -49.22 34.58
C LEU A 450 57.49 -48.23 35.40
N GLN A 451 56.85 -47.33 36.18
CA GLN A 451 57.56 -46.43 37.07
C GLN A 451 58.19 -47.20 38.29
N ILE A 452 57.55 -48.25 38.74
CA ILE A 452 58.10 -49.13 39.83
C ILE A 452 59.32 -49.93 39.31
N ASP A 453 59.28 -50.42 38.05
CA ASP A 453 60.38 -51.12 37.41
C ASP A 453 61.59 -50.19 37.05
N ILE A 454 61.41 -48.92 36.85
CA ILE A 454 62.48 -47.96 36.65
C ILE A 454 63.08 -47.46 37.94
N ALA A 455 62.34 -47.56 39.06
CA ALA A 455 62.81 -47.17 40.40
C ALA A 455 63.41 -48.33 41.18
N SER A 456 63.31 -49.58 40.69
CA SER A 456 63.94 -50.77 41.25
C SER A 456 65.25 -51.14 40.53
#